data_c1a07f98884e415b06c7a5123f13690f
#
_entry.id   c1a07f98884e415b06c7a5123f13690f
#
_cell.length_a   1.000
_cell.length_b   1.000
_cell.length_c   1.000
_cell.angle_alpha   90.00
_cell.angle_beta   90.00
_cell.angle_gamma   90.00
#
_symmetry.space_group_name_H-M   'P 1'
#
loop_
_entity.id
_entity.type
_entity.pdbx_description
1 polymer ?
#
loop_
_entity_poly.entity_id
_entity_poly.type
_entity_poly.pdbx_seq_one_letter_code
_entity_poly.pdbx_strand_id
1 'polypeptide(L)'
;ASDVYKRQVYEREDRVGGLLMYGIPNMKLDKSIIDRKVNIMKEEGIHFVTGCDVGKDIKPAELYKKYDRVILCCGAKNPRDIKADGRDAKGIYFAVDYLTQNTKSLLNSNLTDGKFVSAKGKNVVIIGGGDTGNDCVGTAIRQGAKSVTQLEMMPCPPTCLLYTSDAAD
;
A
#
# COMPACT_ATOMS: atom_id res chain seq x y z
N ALA A 1 33.44 13.75 -3.75
CA ALA A 1 32.60 14.91 -3.98
C ALA A 1 31.80 15.14 -2.72
N SER A 2 31.99 16.29 -2.05
CA SER A 2 31.16 16.67 -0.91
C SER A 2 29.72 16.78 -1.40
N ASP A 3 28.82 16.06 -0.76
CA ASP A 3 27.39 16.09 -1.09
C ASP A 3 26.87 17.49 -0.74
N VAL A 4 26.73 18.33 -1.75
CA VAL A 4 26.36 19.75 -1.62
C VAL A 4 24.90 19.89 -1.15
N TYR A 5 24.10 18.83 -1.26
CA TYR A 5 22.67 18.86 -0.95
C TYR A 5 22.32 17.88 0.17
N LYS A 6 21.71 18.41 1.24
CA LYS A 6 21.08 17.58 2.28
C LYS A 6 19.70 17.15 1.78
N ARG A 7 19.55 15.87 1.48
CA ARG A 7 18.28 15.27 1.06
C ARG A 7 17.69 14.48 2.22
N GLN A 8 16.49 14.83 2.63
CA GLN A 8 15.79 14.14 3.72
C GLN A 8 14.36 13.78 3.31
N VAL A 9 13.95 12.57 3.61
CA VAL A 9 12.61 12.07 3.35
C VAL A 9 11.93 11.77 4.68
N TYR A 10 10.80 12.39 4.93
CA TYR A 10 9.93 12.11 6.07
C TYR A 10 8.85 11.13 5.64
N GLU A 11 8.74 10.02 6.33
CA GLU A 11 7.75 8.97 6.06
C GLU A 11 6.95 8.69 7.34
N ARG A 12 5.62 8.71 7.21
CA ARG A 12 4.72 8.46 8.33
C ARG A 12 4.77 7.00 8.81
N GLU A 13 4.95 6.07 7.89
CA GLU A 13 4.99 4.66 8.19
C GLU A 13 6.35 4.26 8.81
N ASP A 14 6.39 3.07 9.39
CA ASP A 14 7.61 2.50 9.97
C ASP A 14 8.64 2.05 8.92
N ARG A 15 8.20 1.88 7.67
CA ARG A 15 9.06 1.54 6.53
C ARG A 15 8.79 2.47 5.35
N VAL A 16 9.84 2.75 4.60
CA VAL A 16 9.80 3.53 3.36
C VAL A 16 9.20 2.70 2.24
N GLY A 17 8.51 3.35 1.31
CA GLY A 17 8.03 2.72 0.07
C GLY A 17 6.52 2.84 -0.15
N GLY A 18 5.76 3.35 0.83
CA GLY A 18 4.33 3.62 0.69
C GLY A 18 3.55 2.40 0.20
N LEU A 19 2.80 2.53 -0.89
CA LEU A 19 2.02 1.44 -1.48
C LEU A 19 2.89 0.29 -1.99
N LEU A 20 4.11 0.54 -2.46
CA LEU A 20 5.04 -0.53 -2.87
C LEU A 20 5.39 -1.43 -1.68
N MET A 21 5.55 -0.84 -0.50
CA MET A 21 5.87 -1.59 0.72
C MET A 21 4.64 -2.34 1.26
N TYR A 22 3.50 -1.66 1.41
CA TYR A 22 2.37 -2.20 2.16
C TYR A 22 1.10 -2.45 1.35
N GLY A 23 0.92 -1.78 0.21
CA GLY A 23 -0.27 -1.95 -0.63
C GLY A 23 -0.16 -3.10 -1.62
N ILE A 24 1.00 -3.28 -2.24
CA ILE A 24 1.26 -4.36 -3.18
C ILE A 24 1.71 -5.60 -2.40
N PRO A 25 1.06 -6.76 -2.53
CA PRO A 25 1.44 -7.97 -1.79
C PRO A 25 2.77 -8.57 -2.29
N ASN A 26 3.45 -9.32 -1.40
CA ASN A 26 4.75 -9.93 -1.68
C ASN A 26 4.76 -10.85 -2.90
N MET A 27 3.62 -11.46 -3.24
CA MET A 27 3.49 -12.30 -4.43
C MET A 27 3.70 -11.55 -5.75
N LYS A 28 3.46 -10.23 -5.76
CA LYS A 28 3.69 -9.36 -6.91
C LYS A 28 5.01 -8.62 -6.83
N LEU A 29 5.41 -8.20 -5.63
CA LEU A 29 6.62 -7.42 -5.41
C LEU A 29 7.30 -7.87 -4.12
N ASP A 30 8.43 -8.55 -4.27
CA ASP A 30 9.30 -8.90 -3.15
C ASP A 30 9.86 -7.62 -2.49
N LYS A 31 9.75 -7.53 -1.16
CA LYS A 31 10.14 -6.34 -0.41
C LYS A 31 11.65 -6.13 -0.35
N SER A 32 12.43 -7.17 -0.58
CA SER A 32 13.90 -7.05 -0.72
C SER A 32 14.32 -6.11 -1.85
N ILE A 33 13.50 -6.01 -2.92
CA ILE A 33 13.72 -5.07 -4.02
C ILE A 33 13.61 -3.62 -3.52
N ILE A 34 12.62 -3.34 -2.67
CA ILE A 34 12.42 -2.02 -2.08
C ILE A 34 13.57 -1.71 -1.12
N ASP A 35 13.91 -2.66 -0.24
CA ASP A 35 14.98 -2.51 0.73
C ASP A 35 16.33 -2.25 0.04
N ARG A 36 16.62 -2.97 -1.05
CA ARG A 36 17.81 -2.72 -1.88
C ARG A 36 17.83 -1.30 -2.44
N LYS A 37 16.70 -0.82 -2.98
CA LYS A 37 16.61 0.55 -3.52
C LYS A 37 16.79 1.60 -2.43
N VAL A 38 16.16 1.42 -1.29
CA VAL A 38 16.28 2.32 -0.14
C VAL A 38 17.72 2.36 0.38
N ASN A 39 18.40 1.21 0.44
CA ASN A 39 19.80 1.15 0.87
C ASN A 39 20.73 1.88 -0.09
N ILE A 40 20.56 1.72 -1.40
CA ILE A 40 21.32 2.51 -2.41
C ILE A 40 21.09 4.01 -2.19
N MET A 41 19.83 4.44 -1.99
CA MET A 41 19.53 5.85 -1.72
C MET A 41 20.20 6.36 -0.44
N LYS A 42 20.30 5.52 0.61
CA LYS A 42 21.02 5.87 1.85
C LYS A 42 22.53 6.02 1.59
N GLU A 43 23.12 5.13 0.81
CA GLU A 43 24.54 5.21 0.40
C GLU A 43 24.81 6.46 -0.43
N GLU A 44 23.84 6.91 -1.22
CA GLU A 44 23.85 8.18 -1.96
C GLU A 44 23.59 9.41 -1.06
N GLY A 45 23.53 9.26 0.25
CA GLY A 45 23.37 10.36 1.21
C GLY A 45 21.94 10.84 1.45
N ILE A 46 20.91 10.04 1.10
CA ILE A 46 19.53 10.36 1.44
C ILE A 46 19.23 9.87 2.84
N HIS A 47 18.74 10.77 3.70
CA HIS A 47 18.33 10.45 5.07
C HIS A 47 16.84 10.22 5.15
N PHE A 48 16.43 9.05 5.63
CA PHE A 48 15.03 8.71 5.87
C PHE A 48 14.68 8.84 7.35
N VAL A 49 13.58 9.52 7.63
CA VAL A 49 12.98 9.65 8.96
C VAL A 49 11.61 8.98 8.89
N THR A 50 11.54 7.75 9.39
CA THR A 50 10.30 6.96 9.44
C THR A 50 9.54 7.19 10.75
N GLY A 51 8.25 6.86 10.77
CA GLY A 51 7.40 7.09 11.93
C GLY A 51 7.15 8.57 12.21
N CYS A 52 7.28 9.43 11.21
CA CYS A 52 7.13 10.88 11.34
C CYS A 52 6.01 11.40 10.43
N ASP A 53 4.89 11.74 11.03
CA ASP A 53 3.71 12.30 10.35
C ASP A 53 3.82 13.83 10.28
N VAL A 54 4.13 14.33 9.09
CA VAL A 54 4.25 15.78 8.85
C VAL A 54 2.87 16.42 8.98
N GLY A 55 2.77 17.43 9.81
CA GLY A 55 1.53 18.08 10.21
C GLY A 55 1.07 17.70 11.62
N LYS A 56 1.51 16.55 12.12
CA LYS A 56 1.25 16.07 13.47
C LYS A 56 2.52 16.10 14.34
N ASP A 57 3.57 15.39 13.91
CA ASP A 57 4.81 15.24 14.68
C ASP A 57 5.81 16.36 14.39
N ILE A 58 5.78 16.91 13.18
CA ILE A 58 6.57 18.08 12.77
C ILE A 58 5.70 19.06 12.00
N LYS A 59 5.80 20.34 12.33
CA LYS A 59 5.00 21.37 11.65
C LYS A 59 5.58 21.67 10.25
N PRO A 60 4.74 21.81 9.21
CA PRO A 60 5.21 22.18 7.87
C PRO A 60 6.09 23.45 7.86
N ALA A 61 5.76 24.45 8.69
CA ALA A 61 6.54 25.68 8.81
C ALA A 61 8.00 25.46 9.25
N GLU A 62 8.27 24.38 9.99
CA GLU A 62 9.65 24.02 10.39
C GLU A 62 10.44 23.49 9.21
N LEU A 63 9.79 22.74 8.32
CA LEU A 63 10.42 22.23 7.09
C LEU A 63 10.79 23.37 6.16
N TYR A 64 9.90 24.38 5.98
CA TYR A 64 10.21 25.54 5.16
C TYR A 64 11.34 26.41 5.69
N LYS A 65 11.58 26.40 7.01
CA LYS A 65 12.72 27.10 7.63
C LYS A 65 14.03 26.31 7.49
N LYS A 66 13.92 24.98 7.41
CA LYS A 66 15.10 24.08 7.45
C LYS A 66 15.62 23.73 6.06
N TYR A 67 14.78 23.76 5.04
CA TYR A 67 15.08 23.29 3.69
C TYR A 67 14.78 24.35 2.64
N ASP A 68 15.62 24.43 1.61
CA ASP A 68 15.47 25.35 0.48
C ASP A 68 14.27 24.96 -0.40
N ARG A 69 13.93 23.70 -0.47
CA ARG A 69 12.82 23.16 -1.24
C ARG A 69 12.14 22.01 -0.49
N VAL A 70 10.81 21.95 -0.59
CA VAL A 70 10.00 20.86 -0.04
C VAL A 70 9.16 20.29 -1.18
N ILE A 71 9.24 18.97 -1.35
CA ILE A 71 8.47 18.23 -2.36
C ILE A 71 7.45 17.36 -1.63
N LEU A 72 6.18 17.49 -1.99
CA LEU A 72 5.08 16.70 -1.42
C LEU A 72 4.83 15.45 -2.27
N CYS A 73 5.13 14.29 -1.70
CA CYS A 73 4.94 12.97 -2.32
C CYS A 73 4.02 12.12 -1.45
N CYS A 74 2.91 12.69 -0.98
CA CYS A 74 2.05 12.09 0.06
C CYS A 74 1.13 10.97 -0.46
N GLY A 75 1.00 10.81 -1.77
CA GLY A 75 0.05 9.89 -2.40
C GLY A 75 -1.41 10.28 -2.16
N ALA A 76 -2.34 9.40 -2.54
CA ALA A 76 -3.77 9.54 -2.31
C ALA A 76 -4.25 8.45 -1.35
N LYS A 77 -4.76 8.86 -0.17
CA LYS A 77 -5.20 7.90 0.88
C LYS A 77 -6.70 7.87 1.10
N ASN A 78 -7.46 8.82 0.53
CA ASN A 78 -8.90 8.79 0.61
C ASN A 78 -9.45 7.77 -0.39
N PRO A 79 -9.97 6.62 0.07
CA PRO A 79 -10.53 5.63 -0.82
C PRO A 79 -11.83 6.14 -1.43
N ARG A 80 -12.11 5.75 -2.66
CA ARG A 80 -13.46 5.85 -3.21
C ARG A 80 -14.33 4.83 -2.48
N ASP A 81 -15.50 5.26 -2.02
CA ASP A 81 -16.44 4.39 -1.31
C ASP A 81 -17.73 4.19 -2.11
N ILE A 82 -18.33 3.03 -1.97
CA ILE A 82 -19.60 2.71 -2.57
C ILE A 82 -20.74 3.20 -1.65
N LYS A 83 -21.71 3.87 -2.24
CA LYS A 83 -22.95 4.25 -1.54
C LYS A 83 -23.99 3.14 -1.74
N ALA A 84 -24.08 2.23 -0.78
CA ALA A 84 -25.01 1.11 -0.80
C ALA A 84 -25.55 0.85 0.60
N ASP A 85 -26.75 0.31 0.67
CA ASP A 85 -27.34 -0.13 1.93
C ASP A 85 -26.46 -1.22 2.58
N GLY A 86 -26.28 -1.12 3.88
CA GLY A 86 -25.44 -2.05 4.62
C GLY A 86 -23.94 -1.82 4.52
N ARG A 87 -23.48 -0.69 3.96
CA ARG A 87 -22.04 -0.34 3.86
C ARG A 87 -21.34 -0.40 5.22
N ASP A 88 -22.05 -0.09 6.31
CA ASP A 88 -21.50 -0.08 7.67
C ASP A 88 -21.50 -1.48 8.34
N ALA A 89 -21.88 -2.53 7.62
CA ALA A 89 -21.87 -3.88 8.15
C ALA A 89 -20.44 -4.35 8.49
N LYS A 90 -20.33 -5.17 9.53
CA LYS A 90 -19.06 -5.78 9.92
C LYS A 90 -18.53 -6.70 8.81
N GLY A 91 -17.23 -6.64 8.58
CA GLY A 91 -16.57 -7.48 7.57
C GLY A 91 -16.37 -6.79 6.22
N ILE A 92 -16.74 -5.52 6.10
CA ILE A 92 -16.50 -4.72 4.90
C ILE A 92 -15.28 -3.83 5.15
N TYR A 93 -14.27 -3.98 4.31
CA TYR A 93 -12.97 -3.30 4.43
C TYR A 93 -12.59 -2.61 3.13
N PHE A 94 -11.85 -1.53 3.22
CA PHE A 94 -11.16 -1.00 2.06
C PHE A 94 -10.01 -1.91 1.65
N ALA A 95 -9.82 -2.07 0.36
CA ALA A 95 -8.81 -2.97 -0.21
C ALA A 95 -7.40 -2.67 0.31
N VAL A 96 -7.00 -1.39 0.31
CA VAL A 96 -5.66 -0.99 0.78
C VAL A 96 -5.48 -1.27 2.27
N ASP A 97 -6.52 -1.12 3.09
CA ASP A 97 -6.44 -1.43 4.54
C ASP A 97 -6.27 -2.94 4.76
N TYR A 98 -7.01 -3.76 4.01
CA TYR A 98 -6.87 -5.21 4.04
C TYR A 98 -5.46 -5.66 3.64
N LEU A 99 -4.95 -5.14 2.52
CA LEU A 99 -3.61 -5.47 2.02
C LEU A 99 -2.51 -4.97 2.96
N THR A 100 -2.64 -3.75 3.49
CA THR A 100 -1.67 -3.16 4.42
C THR A 100 -1.56 -3.97 5.71
N GLN A 101 -2.69 -4.33 6.33
CA GLN A 101 -2.70 -5.13 7.55
C GLN A 101 -2.05 -6.50 7.32
N ASN A 102 -2.41 -7.17 6.22
CA ASN A 102 -1.82 -8.46 5.88
C ASN A 102 -0.30 -8.36 5.66
N THR A 103 0.16 -7.37 4.90
CA THR A 103 1.58 -7.22 4.61
C THR A 103 2.37 -6.82 5.85
N LYS A 104 1.84 -5.91 6.69
CA LYS A 104 2.49 -5.54 7.97
C LYS A 104 2.63 -6.74 8.90
N SER A 105 1.57 -7.51 9.08
CA SER A 105 1.60 -8.72 9.91
C SER A 105 2.57 -9.76 9.36
N LEU A 106 2.58 -9.95 8.04
CA LEU A 106 3.54 -10.87 7.38
C LEU A 106 4.99 -10.45 7.64
N LEU A 107 5.33 -9.18 7.43
CA LEU A 107 6.70 -8.68 7.57
C LEU A 107 7.16 -8.60 9.03
N ASN A 108 6.26 -8.36 9.96
CA ASN A 108 6.60 -8.16 11.37
C ASN A 108 6.61 -9.46 12.18
N SER A 109 5.76 -10.42 11.82
CA SER A 109 5.52 -11.60 12.66
C SER A 109 5.28 -12.90 11.89
N ASN A 110 5.39 -12.86 10.56
CA ASN A 110 5.00 -14.00 9.70
C ASN A 110 3.54 -14.45 9.97
N LEU A 111 2.65 -13.46 10.12
CA LEU A 111 1.21 -13.63 10.39
C LEU A 111 0.86 -14.24 11.76
N THR A 112 1.79 -14.32 12.70
CA THR A 112 1.54 -14.90 14.02
C THR A 112 0.93 -13.94 15.04
N ASP A 113 0.98 -12.62 14.76
CA ASP A 113 0.45 -11.59 15.67
C ASP A 113 -1.06 -11.43 15.63
N GLY A 114 -1.72 -12.05 14.65
CA GLY A 114 -3.18 -11.95 14.47
C GLY A 114 -3.70 -10.54 14.12
N LYS A 115 -2.82 -9.59 13.81
CA LYS A 115 -3.16 -8.18 13.54
C LYS A 115 -3.51 -7.94 12.06
N PHE A 116 -4.29 -8.83 11.48
CA PHE A 116 -4.75 -8.72 10.10
C PHE A 116 -6.14 -9.33 9.94
N VAL A 117 -6.85 -8.92 8.90
CA VAL A 117 -8.13 -9.50 8.54
C VAL A 117 -7.88 -10.84 7.85
N SER A 118 -8.39 -11.93 8.45
CA SER A 118 -8.23 -13.28 7.89
C SER A 118 -9.43 -13.66 7.03
N ALA A 119 -9.15 -14.08 5.80
CA ALA A 119 -10.12 -14.67 4.88
C ALA A 119 -10.25 -16.20 5.04
N LYS A 120 -9.48 -16.84 5.93
CA LYS A 120 -9.45 -18.29 6.09
C LYS A 120 -10.84 -18.87 6.33
N GLY A 121 -11.27 -19.79 5.47
CA GLY A 121 -12.55 -20.46 5.54
C GLY A 121 -13.78 -19.58 5.26
N LYS A 122 -13.59 -18.34 4.79
CA LYS A 122 -14.66 -17.39 4.49
C LYS A 122 -15.01 -17.34 3.01
N ASN A 123 -16.24 -16.97 2.70
CA ASN A 123 -16.62 -16.55 1.36
C ASN A 123 -16.32 -15.05 1.26
N VAL A 124 -15.50 -14.67 0.30
CA VAL A 124 -15.00 -13.30 0.11
C VAL A 124 -15.60 -12.74 -1.16
N VAL A 125 -16.11 -11.52 -1.08
CA VAL A 125 -16.55 -10.74 -2.25
C VAL A 125 -15.63 -9.53 -2.37
N ILE A 126 -15.12 -9.29 -3.56
CA ILE A 126 -14.27 -8.15 -3.91
C ILE A 126 -15.00 -7.31 -4.94
N ILE A 127 -15.13 -6.02 -4.66
CA ILE A 127 -15.80 -5.06 -5.54
C ILE A 127 -14.71 -4.25 -6.25
N GLY A 128 -14.63 -4.40 -7.55
CA GLY A 128 -13.65 -3.78 -8.45
C GLY A 128 -12.68 -4.78 -9.06
N GLY A 129 -12.47 -4.66 -10.38
CA GLY A 129 -11.66 -5.58 -11.19
C GLY A 129 -10.25 -5.11 -11.49
N GLY A 130 -9.83 -3.94 -10.97
CA GLY A 130 -8.48 -3.41 -11.18
C GLY A 130 -7.39 -4.17 -10.41
N ASP A 131 -6.15 -3.73 -10.56
CA ASP A 131 -4.97 -4.37 -9.95
C ASP A 131 -5.09 -4.56 -8.43
N THR A 132 -5.60 -3.55 -7.72
CA THR A 132 -5.82 -3.64 -6.28
C THR A 132 -6.84 -4.72 -5.93
N GLY A 133 -7.90 -4.88 -6.73
CA GLY A 133 -8.88 -5.95 -6.57
C GLY A 133 -8.24 -7.32 -6.78
N ASN A 134 -7.43 -7.48 -7.82
CA ASN A 134 -6.68 -8.70 -8.10
C ASN A 134 -5.70 -9.04 -6.97
N ASP A 135 -5.07 -8.05 -6.36
CA ASP A 135 -4.20 -8.23 -5.20
C ASP A 135 -4.97 -8.75 -3.99
N CYS A 136 -6.20 -8.26 -3.79
CA CYS A 136 -7.09 -8.78 -2.74
C CYS A 136 -7.52 -10.21 -3.03
N VAL A 137 -7.86 -10.56 -4.29
CA VAL A 137 -8.16 -11.95 -4.70
C VAL A 137 -7.01 -12.87 -4.34
N GLY A 138 -5.82 -12.54 -4.83
CA GLY A 138 -4.63 -13.36 -4.60
C GLY A 138 -4.26 -13.50 -3.12
N THR A 139 -4.45 -12.44 -2.33
CA THR A 139 -4.23 -12.47 -0.88
C THR A 139 -5.27 -13.35 -0.18
N ALA A 140 -6.55 -13.20 -0.50
CA ALA A 140 -7.63 -13.99 0.12
C ALA A 140 -7.48 -15.49 -0.18
N ILE A 141 -7.12 -15.86 -1.42
CA ILE A 141 -6.84 -17.25 -1.80
C ILE A 141 -5.69 -17.83 -0.96
N ARG A 142 -4.58 -17.08 -0.83
CA ARG A 142 -3.41 -17.51 -0.04
C ARG A 142 -3.68 -17.62 1.45
N GLN A 143 -4.62 -16.83 1.96
CA GLN A 143 -5.11 -16.98 3.34
C GLN A 143 -6.01 -18.19 3.54
N GLY A 144 -6.43 -18.89 2.48
CA GLY A 144 -7.30 -20.06 2.55
C GLY A 144 -8.79 -19.70 2.58
N ALA A 145 -9.22 -18.71 1.82
CA ALA A 145 -10.65 -18.42 1.63
C ALA A 145 -11.38 -19.64 1.06
N LYS A 146 -12.62 -19.85 1.47
CA LYS A 146 -13.50 -20.91 0.96
C LYS A 146 -13.93 -20.62 -0.48
N SER A 147 -14.24 -19.37 -0.77
CA SER A 147 -14.52 -18.87 -2.11
C SER A 147 -14.12 -17.41 -2.21
N VAL A 148 -13.77 -16.97 -3.42
CA VAL A 148 -13.51 -15.57 -3.73
C VAL A 148 -14.28 -15.22 -4.98
N THR A 149 -15.16 -14.22 -4.89
CA THR A 149 -15.94 -13.69 -6.01
C THR A 149 -15.51 -12.23 -6.23
N GLN A 150 -15.11 -11.90 -7.45
CA GLN A 150 -14.78 -10.53 -7.83
C GLN A 150 -15.90 -9.98 -8.72
N LEU A 151 -16.41 -8.80 -8.37
CA LEU A 151 -17.44 -8.08 -9.13
C LEU A 151 -16.76 -6.93 -9.88
N GLU A 152 -16.97 -6.91 -11.19
CA GLU A 152 -16.46 -5.87 -12.06
C GLU A 152 -17.61 -5.24 -12.85
N MET A 153 -17.59 -3.93 -12.92
CA MET A 153 -18.58 -3.12 -13.64
C MET A 153 -18.30 -3.05 -15.14
N MET A 154 -17.02 -3.15 -15.51
CA MET A 154 -16.59 -3.12 -16.91
C MET A 154 -16.90 -4.45 -17.60
N PRO A 155 -17.08 -4.45 -18.94
CA PRO A 155 -17.20 -5.67 -19.71
C PRO A 155 -16.02 -6.61 -19.50
N CYS A 156 -16.25 -7.92 -19.73
CA CYS A 156 -15.15 -8.90 -19.67
C CYS A 156 -13.99 -8.43 -20.56
N PRO A 157 -12.76 -8.37 -20.03
CA PRO A 157 -11.62 -7.95 -20.83
C PRO A 157 -11.39 -8.89 -22.00
N PRO A 158 -10.84 -8.39 -23.11
CA PRO A 158 -10.50 -9.23 -24.26
C PRO A 158 -9.48 -10.30 -23.83
N THR A 159 -9.48 -11.42 -24.52
CA THR A 159 -8.60 -12.57 -24.24
C THR A 159 -7.10 -12.28 -24.42
N CYS A 160 -6.74 -11.08 -24.91
CA CYS A 160 -5.37 -10.65 -25.06
C CYS A 160 -4.78 -10.17 -23.72
N LEU A 161 -3.71 -10.82 -23.29
CA LEU A 161 -2.98 -10.51 -22.04
C LEU A 161 -2.24 -9.14 -22.04
N LEU A 162 -2.28 -8.40 -23.14
CA LEU A 162 -1.67 -7.07 -23.25
C LEU A 162 -2.60 -5.94 -22.79
N TYR A 163 -3.73 -6.28 -22.20
CA TYR A 163 -4.57 -5.31 -21.54
C TYR A 163 -3.92 -4.92 -20.21
N THR A 164 -2.97 -4.04 -20.27
CA THR A 164 -2.56 -3.26 -19.10
C THR A 164 -3.60 -2.17 -18.95
N SER A 165 -4.37 -2.22 -17.91
CA SER A 165 -5.18 -1.08 -17.54
C SER A 165 -4.24 0.05 -17.11
N ASP A 166 -3.84 0.90 -18.02
CA ASP A 166 -3.29 2.22 -17.73
C ASP A 166 -4.39 3.17 -17.22
N ALA A 167 -5.31 2.65 -16.48
CA ALA A 167 -6.30 3.43 -15.79
C ALA A 167 -5.69 4.00 -14.48
N ALA A 168 -4.61 4.74 -14.65
CA ALA A 168 -4.14 5.71 -13.67
C ALA A 168 -4.67 7.09 -14.09
N ASP A 169 -5.99 7.24 -14.17
CA ASP A 169 -6.66 8.55 -14.24
C ASP A 169 -7.47 8.79 -12.95
#